data_42c3b72c24cc06fa0fa5c75291d5839e
#
_entry.id   42c3b72c24cc06fa0fa5c75291d5839e
#
_cell.length_a   1.000
_cell.length_b   1.000
_cell.length_c   1.000
_cell.angle_alpha   90.00
_cell.angle_beta   90.00
_cell.angle_gamma   90.00
#
_symmetry.space_group_name_H-M   'P 1'
#
loop_
_entity.id
_entity.type
_entity.pdbx_description
1 polymer ?
#
loop_
_entity_poly.entity_id
_entity_poly.type
_entity_poly.pdbx_seq_one_letter_code
_entity_poly.pdbx_strand_id
1 'polypeptide(L)'
;MSVMKRVSRRHNFRVLLHEKPFNGVNGSGKHCNWSMGTDKGVNLFSPGKDREDNLRFITFVVNTIMAVYKYNALLKASIASATNAHRLGANEAPPAIISTFLGTQISEILDKFENSSIEDAIEVDDKKGLHLGFGQIPELLLDNTDRNRTSPFAFTGNRFEFRAPGSSVNCGSAMLALNSAVAYQLQQFKKDVEALQAEGKSKEVAIFKVLKAYIKESKPIRFDGNGYSDEWKEEAAKRGLDCQN
;
A
#
# COMPACT_ATOMS: atom_id res chain seq x y z
N MET A 1 -29.35 -10.44 -2.64
CA MET A 1 -30.03 -9.76 -1.50
C MET A 1 -31.54 -9.96 -1.48
N SER A 2 -32.29 -9.74 -2.58
CA SER A 2 -33.76 -9.94 -2.59
C SER A 2 -34.21 -11.36 -2.24
N VAL A 3 -33.50 -12.38 -2.75
CA VAL A 3 -33.77 -13.79 -2.42
C VAL A 3 -33.59 -14.06 -0.93
N MET A 4 -32.51 -13.60 -0.33
CA MET A 4 -32.26 -13.77 1.12
C MET A 4 -33.40 -13.16 1.96
N LYS A 5 -33.79 -11.92 1.64
CA LYS A 5 -34.91 -11.26 2.35
C LYS A 5 -36.21 -12.05 2.23
N ARG A 6 -36.49 -12.59 1.03
CA ARG A 6 -37.72 -13.36 0.77
C ARG A 6 -37.73 -14.71 1.48
N VAL A 7 -36.60 -15.43 1.45
CA VAL A 7 -36.46 -16.72 2.14
C VAL A 7 -36.56 -16.54 3.65
N SER A 8 -35.82 -15.58 4.21
CA SER A 8 -35.86 -15.32 5.65
C SER A 8 -37.26 -15.02 6.18
N ARG A 9 -38.04 -14.22 5.42
CA ARG A 9 -39.43 -13.92 5.81
C ARG A 9 -40.29 -15.17 5.88
N ARG A 10 -40.10 -16.16 4.96
CA ARG A 10 -40.82 -17.43 4.99
C ARG A 10 -40.54 -18.27 6.22
N HIS A 11 -39.37 -18.05 6.84
CA HIS A 11 -38.93 -18.75 8.03
C HIS A 11 -39.02 -17.89 9.29
N ASN A 12 -39.78 -16.79 9.26
CA ASN A 12 -39.92 -15.83 10.37
C ASN A 12 -38.62 -15.20 10.83
N PHE A 13 -37.62 -15.10 9.93
CA PHE A 13 -36.36 -14.40 10.18
C PHE A 13 -36.32 -13.04 9.48
N ARG A 14 -35.50 -12.15 9.96
CA ARG A 14 -35.16 -10.88 9.33
C ARG A 14 -33.69 -10.83 8.97
N VAL A 15 -33.37 -10.50 7.73
CA VAL A 15 -31.97 -10.26 7.29
C VAL A 15 -31.61 -8.82 7.57
N LEU A 16 -30.53 -8.62 8.30
CA LEU A 16 -29.93 -7.33 8.53
C LEU A 16 -28.74 -7.17 7.56
N LEU A 17 -28.79 -6.13 6.74
CA LEU A 17 -27.79 -5.84 5.69
C LEU A 17 -27.02 -4.57 6.03
N HIS A 18 -26.65 -4.40 7.30
CA HIS A 18 -25.83 -3.31 7.79
C HIS A 18 -24.37 -3.73 7.80
N GLU A 19 -23.46 -2.77 7.70
CA GLU A 19 -22.00 -3.01 7.73
C GLU A 19 -21.59 -3.63 9.07
N LYS A 20 -22.18 -3.18 10.18
CA LYS A 20 -22.03 -3.75 11.51
C LYS A 20 -23.37 -3.76 12.20
N PRO A 21 -24.12 -4.89 12.16
CA PRO A 21 -25.50 -4.96 12.65
C PRO A 21 -25.59 -4.88 14.18
N PHE A 22 -24.57 -5.37 14.91
CA PHE A 22 -24.53 -5.39 16.38
C PHE A 22 -23.17 -5.00 16.91
N ASN A 23 -23.14 -4.47 18.12
CA ASN A 23 -21.90 -4.24 18.84
C ASN A 23 -21.26 -5.60 19.25
N GLY A 24 -19.93 -5.69 19.25
CA GLY A 24 -19.19 -6.89 19.63
C GLY A 24 -19.17 -8.04 18.61
N VAL A 25 -19.79 -7.89 17.44
CA VAL A 25 -19.69 -8.85 16.34
C VAL A 25 -18.92 -8.28 15.15
N ASN A 26 -18.49 -9.16 14.25
CA ASN A 26 -17.80 -8.74 13.03
C ASN A 26 -18.68 -7.88 12.13
N GLY A 27 -18.06 -6.95 11.43
CA GLY A 27 -18.70 -6.15 10.39
C GLY A 27 -18.40 -6.67 8.98
N SER A 28 -18.97 -6.02 7.98
CA SER A 28 -18.72 -6.29 6.56
C SER A 28 -18.02 -5.09 5.92
N GLY A 29 -17.06 -5.35 5.05
CA GLY A 29 -16.37 -4.33 4.26
C GLY A 29 -16.18 -4.76 2.80
N LYS A 30 -15.57 -3.91 2.02
CA LYS A 30 -15.10 -4.22 0.67
C LYS A 30 -13.59 -4.18 0.65
N HIS A 31 -12.96 -5.23 0.14
CA HIS A 31 -11.55 -5.23 -0.16
C HIS A 31 -11.36 -4.82 -1.62
N CYS A 32 -10.84 -3.63 -1.81
CA CYS A 32 -10.55 -3.12 -3.15
C CYS A 32 -9.17 -3.59 -3.57
N ASN A 33 -9.13 -4.63 -4.38
CA ASN A 33 -7.88 -5.10 -4.99
C ASN A 33 -7.48 -4.09 -6.07
N TRP A 34 -6.24 -3.64 -6.01
CA TRP A 34 -5.72 -2.60 -6.88
C TRP A 34 -4.32 -2.93 -7.36
N SER A 35 -4.12 -2.85 -8.67
CA SER A 35 -2.83 -3.03 -9.31
C SER A 35 -2.65 -2.04 -10.45
N MET A 36 -1.41 -1.89 -10.92
CA MET A 36 -1.07 -1.13 -12.11
C MET A 36 -0.45 -2.05 -13.15
N GLY A 37 -0.84 -1.85 -14.40
CA GLY A 37 -0.29 -2.59 -15.53
C GLY A 37 -0.07 -1.68 -16.73
N THR A 38 0.76 -2.16 -17.66
CA THR A 38 0.94 -1.52 -18.95
C THR A 38 -0.13 -1.98 -19.94
N ASP A 39 -0.25 -1.28 -21.06
CA ASP A 39 -1.06 -1.66 -22.22
C ASP A 39 -0.67 -3.04 -22.81
N LYS A 40 0.56 -3.48 -22.54
CA LYS A 40 1.07 -4.81 -22.93
C LYS A 40 0.79 -5.91 -21.88
N GLY A 41 0.03 -5.60 -20.84
CA GLY A 41 -0.34 -6.56 -19.80
C GLY A 41 0.76 -6.86 -18.77
N VAL A 42 1.82 -6.07 -18.69
CA VAL A 42 2.86 -6.23 -17.67
C VAL A 42 2.36 -5.63 -16.36
N ASN A 43 2.32 -6.44 -15.30
CA ASN A 43 1.99 -5.97 -13.97
C ASN A 43 3.19 -5.27 -13.33
N LEU A 44 3.04 -4.01 -12.95
CA LEU A 44 4.11 -3.18 -12.36
C LEU A 44 4.38 -3.52 -10.89
N PHE A 45 3.50 -4.29 -10.24
CA PHE A 45 3.69 -4.81 -8.89
C PHE A 45 4.17 -6.26 -8.86
N SER A 46 4.60 -6.79 -9.98
CA SER A 46 5.23 -8.10 -10.04
C SER A 46 6.73 -7.93 -10.20
N PRO A 47 7.56 -8.47 -9.27
CA PRO A 47 9.00 -8.49 -9.48
C PRO A 47 9.32 -9.32 -10.72
N GLY A 48 10.36 -8.93 -11.43
CA GLY A 48 10.84 -9.64 -12.60
C GLY A 48 12.02 -10.57 -12.29
N LYS A 49 12.58 -11.13 -13.34
CA LYS A 49 13.77 -11.99 -13.27
C LYS A 49 15.07 -11.20 -13.43
N ASP A 50 15.00 -10.03 -14.02
CA ASP A 50 16.16 -9.17 -14.25
C ASP A 50 16.16 -7.93 -13.33
N ARG A 51 17.28 -7.21 -13.37
CA ARG A 51 17.51 -6.03 -12.54
C ARG A 51 16.59 -4.86 -12.88
N GLU A 52 16.28 -4.68 -14.16
CA GLU A 52 15.42 -3.58 -14.62
C GLU A 52 13.99 -3.79 -14.16
N ASP A 53 13.49 -5.02 -14.25
CA ASP A 53 12.18 -5.41 -13.78
C ASP A 53 12.07 -5.23 -12.26
N ASN A 54 13.13 -5.58 -11.54
CA ASN A 54 13.17 -5.43 -10.07
C ASN A 54 13.22 -3.95 -9.66
N LEU A 55 14.00 -3.13 -10.35
CA LEU A 55 14.02 -1.68 -10.12
C LEU A 55 12.66 -1.05 -10.43
N ARG A 56 12.03 -1.48 -11.54
CA ARG A 56 10.68 -1.05 -11.89
C ARG A 56 9.69 -1.40 -10.77
N PHE A 57 9.69 -2.64 -10.31
CA PHE A 57 8.84 -3.10 -9.22
C PHE A 57 9.01 -2.24 -7.96
N ILE A 58 10.25 -2.06 -7.47
CA ILE A 58 10.54 -1.23 -6.29
C ILE A 58 10.10 0.22 -6.53
N THR A 59 10.32 0.76 -7.72
CA THR A 59 9.90 2.13 -8.06
C THR A 59 8.40 2.32 -7.88
N PHE A 60 7.58 1.40 -8.40
CA PHE A 60 6.13 1.52 -8.28
C PHE A 60 5.62 1.24 -6.87
N VAL A 61 6.22 0.28 -6.15
CA VAL A 61 5.89 0.02 -4.75
C VAL A 61 6.19 1.24 -3.88
N VAL A 62 7.40 1.81 -3.97
CA VAL A 62 7.82 2.97 -3.18
C VAL A 62 6.95 4.20 -3.47
N ASN A 63 6.65 4.47 -4.74
CA ASN A 63 5.78 5.60 -5.09
C ASN A 63 4.34 5.39 -4.59
N THR A 64 3.85 4.16 -4.56
CA THR A 64 2.53 3.86 -4.00
C THR A 64 2.52 4.11 -2.48
N ILE A 65 3.53 3.64 -1.74
CA ILE A 65 3.65 3.89 -0.30
C ILE A 65 3.75 5.38 -0.01
N MET A 66 4.55 6.09 -0.80
CA MET A 66 4.73 7.54 -0.68
C MET A 66 3.41 8.30 -0.94
N ALA A 67 2.62 7.88 -1.94
CA ALA A 67 1.30 8.43 -2.20
C ALA A 67 0.35 8.21 -1.01
N VAL A 68 0.32 6.99 -0.47
CA VAL A 68 -0.52 6.66 0.69
C VAL A 68 -0.09 7.46 1.92
N TYR A 69 1.20 7.69 2.11
CA TYR A 69 1.72 8.52 3.18
C TYR A 69 1.32 9.99 3.02
N LYS A 70 1.62 10.61 1.89
CA LYS A 70 1.34 12.04 1.64
C LYS A 70 -0.15 12.37 1.63
N TYR A 71 -0.95 11.48 1.07
CA TYR A 71 -2.39 11.70 0.90
C TYR A 71 -3.22 10.85 1.86
N ASN A 72 -2.65 10.51 3.02
CA ASN A 72 -3.29 9.70 4.05
C ASN A 72 -4.66 10.26 4.46
N ALA A 73 -4.72 11.55 4.75
CA ALA A 73 -5.96 12.23 5.13
C ALA A 73 -7.04 12.17 4.03
N LEU A 74 -6.65 12.28 2.75
CA LEU A 74 -7.57 12.15 1.62
C LEU A 74 -8.13 10.73 1.51
N LEU A 75 -7.27 9.73 1.66
CA LEU A 75 -7.69 8.33 1.67
C LEU A 75 -8.63 8.04 2.84
N LYS A 76 -8.33 8.55 4.02
CA LYS A 76 -9.20 8.45 5.19
C LYS A 76 -10.55 9.13 4.96
N ALA A 77 -10.57 10.34 4.42
CA ALA A 77 -11.80 11.03 4.07
C ALA A 77 -12.63 10.27 3.03
N SER A 78 -12.00 9.59 2.08
CA SER A 78 -12.68 8.83 1.03
C SER A 78 -13.45 7.60 1.52
N ILE A 79 -13.13 7.10 2.71
CA ILE A 79 -13.78 5.96 3.37
C ILE A 79 -14.65 6.39 4.55
N ALA A 80 -14.67 7.67 4.87
CA ALA A 80 -15.42 8.20 6.00
C ALA A 80 -16.93 8.14 5.73
N SER A 81 -17.64 7.41 6.58
CA SER A 81 -19.10 7.42 6.67
C SER A 81 -19.50 6.98 8.08
N ALA A 82 -20.67 7.41 8.53
CA ALA A 82 -21.15 7.05 9.88
C ALA A 82 -21.18 5.54 10.11
N THR A 83 -21.62 4.76 9.12
CA THR A 83 -21.68 3.30 9.23
C THR A 83 -20.29 2.66 9.19
N ASN A 84 -19.38 3.19 8.37
CA ASN A 84 -18.03 2.67 8.27
C ASN A 84 -17.15 3.03 9.49
N ALA A 85 -17.28 4.24 10.02
CA ALA A 85 -16.62 4.63 11.26
C ALA A 85 -16.98 3.70 12.42
N HIS A 86 -18.25 3.28 12.51
CA HIS A 86 -18.69 2.32 13.52
C HIS A 86 -18.12 0.91 13.32
N ARG A 87 -17.74 0.54 12.09
CA ARG A 87 -17.15 -0.76 11.75
C ARG A 87 -15.64 -0.80 11.98
N LEU A 88 -14.92 0.27 11.63
CA LEU A 88 -13.45 0.29 11.65
C LEU A 88 -12.90 0.11 13.08
N GLY A 89 -11.76 -0.57 13.17
CA GLY A 89 -11.02 -0.72 14.41
C GLY A 89 -11.45 -1.86 15.34
N ALA A 90 -12.37 -2.73 14.92
CA ALA A 90 -12.80 -3.87 15.73
C ALA A 90 -13.21 -5.08 14.88
N ASN A 91 -12.98 -6.30 15.40
CA ASN A 91 -13.53 -7.56 14.87
C ASN A 91 -13.30 -7.74 13.36
N GLU A 92 -12.08 -7.93 12.95
CA GLU A 92 -11.64 -8.15 11.55
C GLU A 92 -11.73 -6.93 10.61
N ALA A 93 -12.29 -5.80 11.05
CA ALA A 93 -12.22 -4.57 10.28
C ALA A 93 -10.90 -3.85 10.58
N PRO A 94 -10.17 -3.31 9.56
CA PRO A 94 -8.92 -2.59 9.82
C PRO A 94 -9.16 -1.38 10.72
N PRO A 95 -8.13 -0.93 11.46
CA PRO A 95 -8.22 0.31 12.23
C PRO A 95 -8.42 1.52 11.31
N ALA A 96 -8.95 2.60 11.86
CA ALA A 96 -9.13 3.87 11.15
C ALA A 96 -7.78 4.53 10.78
N ILE A 97 -6.67 4.09 11.37
CA ILE A 97 -5.32 4.55 11.07
C ILE A 97 -4.87 3.90 9.76
N ILE A 98 -4.75 4.68 8.69
CA ILE A 98 -4.29 4.17 7.40
C ILE A 98 -2.77 3.91 7.49
N SER A 99 -2.40 2.64 7.55
CA SER A 99 -1.01 2.16 7.48
C SER A 99 -0.84 1.17 6.33
N THR A 100 0.40 0.93 5.93
CA THR A 100 0.73 0.04 4.83
C THR A 100 1.48 -1.18 5.33
N PHE A 101 0.95 -2.36 5.04
CA PHE A 101 1.60 -3.64 5.24
C PHE A 101 2.30 -4.09 3.97
N LEU A 102 3.55 -4.49 4.06
CA LEU A 102 4.36 -4.93 2.93
C LEU A 102 4.82 -6.39 3.05
N GLY A 103 4.81 -6.91 4.26
CA GLY A 103 5.43 -8.18 4.61
C GLY A 103 6.94 -8.07 4.81
N THR A 104 7.50 -9.04 5.51
CA THR A 104 8.90 -9.04 5.98
C THR A 104 9.90 -8.87 4.83
N GLN A 105 9.70 -9.59 3.73
CA GLN A 105 10.65 -9.58 2.60
C GLN A 105 10.79 -8.20 1.94
N ILE A 106 9.66 -7.54 1.64
CA ILE A 106 9.73 -6.21 1.02
C ILE A 106 10.24 -5.18 2.01
N SER A 107 9.82 -5.26 3.27
CA SER A 107 10.30 -4.37 4.32
C SER A 107 11.83 -4.47 4.47
N GLU A 108 12.41 -5.67 4.48
CA GLU A 108 13.86 -5.88 4.50
C GLU A 108 14.57 -5.32 3.26
N ILE A 109 13.99 -5.50 2.07
CA ILE A 109 14.54 -4.95 0.83
C ILE A 109 14.58 -3.42 0.90
N LEU A 110 13.49 -2.78 1.35
CA LEU A 110 13.45 -1.33 1.48
C LEU A 110 14.44 -0.81 2.54
N ASP A 111 14.60 -1.52 3.65
CA ASP A 111 15.56 -1.14 4.70
C ASP A 111 17.01 -1.32 4.23
N LYS A 112 17.31 -2.37 3.47
CA LYS A 112 18.62 -2.51 2.80
C LYS A 112 18.87 -1.39 1.81
N PHE A 113 17.85 -1.03 1.02
CA PHE A 113 17.94 0.08 0.07
C PHE A 113 18.19 1.42 0.76
N GLU A 114 17.50 1.69 1.87
CA GLU A 114 17.68 2.90 2.67
C GLU A 114 19.10 3.00 3.21
N ASN A 115 19.71 1.89 3.61
CA ASN A 115 21.02 1.86 4.25
C ASN A 115 22.21 1.69 3.28
N SER A 116 21.96 1.29 2.02
CA SER A 116 23.03 1.12 1.02
C SER A 116 23.65 2.45 0.60
N SER A 117 24.96 2.45 0.29
CA SER A 117 25.61 3.57 -0.39
C SER A 117 25.32 3.52 -1.90
N ILE A 118 25.60 4.63 -2.60
CA ILE A 118 25.49 4.65 -4.07
C ILE A 118 26.54 3.71 -4.67
N GLU A 119 27.74 3.66 -4.08
CA GLU A 119 28.85 2.81 -4.51
C GLU A 119 28.51 1.32 -4.37
N ASP A 120 27.82 0.93 -3.28
CA ASP A 120 27.34 -0.44 -3.08
C ASP A 120 26.18 -0.82 -3.99
N ALA A 121 25.36 0.17 -4.36
CA ALA A 121 24.19 -0.02 -5.21
C ALA A 121 24.52 -0.01 -6.70
N ILE A 122 25.68 0.53 -7.11
CA ILE A 122 26.13 0.63 -8.48
C ILE A 122 27.23 -0.40 -8.71
N GLU A 123 26.89 -1.52 -9.33
CA GLU A 123 27.89 -2.42 -9.89
C GLU A 123 28.39 -1.84 -11.23
N VAL A 124 29.69 -1.62 -11.33
CA VAL A 124 30.34 -1.26 -12.59
C VAL A 124 30.55 -2.55 -13.37
N ASP A 125 29.71 -2.81 -14.35
CA ASP A 125 29.99 -3.83 -15.36
C ASP A 125 30.81 -3.16 -16.47
N ASP A 126 32.09 -3.50 -16.61
CA ASP A 126 33.02 -2.97 -17.61
C ASP A 126 32.54 -3.10 -19.07
N LYS A 127 31.49 -3.91 -19.32
CA LYS A 127 30.94 -4.16 -20.65
C LYS A 127 29.59 -3.54 -20.96
N LYS A 128 28.82 -3.12 -19.92
CA LYS A 128 27.43 -2.66 -20.06
C LYS A 128 27.10 -1.31 -19.43
N GLY A 129 28.09 -0.63 -18.82
CA GLY A 129 27.87 0.65 -18.16
C GLY A 129 27.43 0.51 -16.68
N LEU A 130 27.08 1.64 -16.08
CA LEU A 130 26.65 1.74 -14.69
C LEU A 130 25.26 1.11 -14.51
N HIS A 131 25.16 0.06 -13.73
CA HIS A 131 23.89 -0.57 -13.39
C HIS A 131 23.66 -0.58 -11.87
N LEU A 132 22.43 -0.34 -11.43
CA LEU A 132 22.08 -0.51 -10.02
C LEU A 132 22.10 -1.99 -9.66
N GLY A 133 23.09 -2.39 -8.88
CA GLY A 133 23.33 -3.75 -8.42
C GLY A 133 22.37 -4.20 -7.32
N PHE A 134 21.07 -4.10 -7.56
CA PHE A 134 20.13 -4.83 -6.71
C PHE A 134 20.28 -6.30 -7.04
N GLY A 135 21.03 -7.01 -6.19
CA GLY A 135 21.05 -8.46 -6.20
C GLY A 135 19.61 -8.98 -6.34
N GLN A 136 19.45 -10.15 -6.93
CA GLN A 136 18.15 -10.77 -7.16
C GLN A 136 17.25 -10.47 -5.95
N ILE A 137 16.16 -9.73 -6.18
CA ILE A 137 15.07 -9.77 -5.22
C ILE A 137 14.74 -11.25 -5.15
N PRO A 138 14.95 -11.92 -3.98
CA PRO A 138 14.64 -13.34 -3.88
C PRO A 138 13.29 -13.53 -4.52
N GLU A 139 13.07 -14.60 -5.28
CA GLU A 139 11.74 -14.92 -5.79
C GLU A 139 10.81 -14.68 -4.61
N LEU A 140 10.02 -13.61 -4.69
CA LEU A 140 9.02 -13.33 -3.69
C LEU A 140 8.16 -14.58 -3.72
N LEU A 141 8.42 -15.47 -2.77
CA LEU A 141 7.64 -16.66 -2.64
C LEU A 141 6.21 -16.19 -2.55
N LEU A 142 5.47 -16.40 -3.64
CA LEU A 142 4.05 -16.06 -3.77
C LEU A 142 3.21 -16.64 -2.63
N ASP A 143 3.85 -17.46 -1.81
CA ASP A 143 3.27 -18.25 -0.73
C ASP A 143 3.54 -17.71 0.67
N ASN A 144 4.22 -16.58 0.82
CA ASN A 144 4.34 -15.96 2.13
C ASN A 144 3.15 -15.05 2.39
N THR A 145 1.99 -15.68 2.49
CA THR A 145 0.71 -15.10 2.89
C THR A 145 0.68 -14.86 4.39
N ASP A 146 1.63 -14.12 4.91
CA ASP A 146 1.44 -13.46 6.20
C ASP A 146 0.43 -12.32 5.97
N ARG A 147 -0.85 -12.73 5.92
CA ARG A 147 -1.96 -11.82 5.75
C ARG A 147 -2.15 -11.08 7.05
N ASN A 148 -1.50 -9.95 7.20
CA ASN A 148 -1.86 -9.03 8.25
C ASN A 148 -3.29 -8.50 8.00
N ARG A 149 -4.28 -9.17 8.59
CA ARG A 149 -5.70 -8.84 8.46
C ARG A 149 -6.06 -7.49 9.08
N THR A 150 -5.17 -6.94 9.90
CA THR A 150 -5.39 -5.68 10.60
C THR A 150 -4.93 -4.47 9.79
N SER A 151 -4.18 -4.65 8.70
CA SER A 151 -3.72 -3.54 7.87
C SER A 151 -4.82 -3.04 6.92
N PRO A 152 -5.10 -1.73 6.91
CA PRO A 152 -6.07 -1.12 6.01
C PRO A 152 -5.59 -1.05 4.56
N PHE A 153 -4.28 -1.05 4.31
CA PHE A 153 -3.68 -1.04 2.99
C PHE A 153 -2.52 -2.03 2.95
N ALA A 154 -2.70 -3.16 2.26
CA ALA A 154 -1.76 -4.27 2.31
C ALA A 154 -1.28 -4.68 0.91
N PHE A 155 0.02 -4.92 0.78
CA PHE A 155 0.59 -5.58 -0.40
C PHE A 155 0.38 -7.10 -0.30
N THR A 156 -0.13 -7.71 -1.36
CA THR A 156 -0.50 -9.13 -1.38
C THR A 156 0.22 -9.91 -2.49
N GLY A 157 1.47 -9.56 -2.75
CA GLY A 157 2.38 -10.26 -3.66
C GLY A 157 2.44 -9.69 -5.07
N ASN A 158 1.34 -9.23 -5.65
CA ASN A 158 1.31 -8.63 -6.99
C ASN A 158 0.31 -7.47 -7.13
N ARG A 159 -0.23 -6.99 -6.00
CA ARG A 159 -1.24 -5.92 -5.92
C ARG A 159 -1.33 -5.41 -4.49
N PHE A 160 -2.01 -4.30 -4.32
CA PHE A 160 -2.43 -3.81 -3.02
C PHE A 160 -3.92 -4.08 -2.79
N GLU A 161 -4.29 -4.28 -1.54
CA GLU A 161 -5.69 -4.34 -1.10
C GLU A 161 -5.98 -3.14 -0.20
N PHE A 162 -6.93 -2.31 -0.59
CA PHE A 162 -7.49 -1.28 0.27
C PHE A 162 -8.72 -1.85 0.96
N ARG A 163 -8.61 -2.16 2.26
CA ARG A 163 -9.57 -2.95 3.05
C ARG A 163 -10.53 -2.11 3.87
N ALA A 164 -10.32 -0.81 3.89
CA ALA A 164 -11.07 0.12 4.73
C ALA A 164 -12.44 0.56 4.18
N PRO A 165 -12.76 0.49 2.85
CA PRO A 165 -14.08 0.86 2.36
C PRO A 165 -15.20 0.02 2.95
N GLY A 166 -16.32 0.65 3.31
CA GLY A 166 -17.49 -0.02 3.86
C GLY A 166 -18.28 -0.81 2.83
N SER A 167 -19.07 -1.80 3.28
CA SER A 167 -19.84 -2.67 2.39
C SER A 167 -21.02 -1.98 1.70
N SER A 168 -21.62 -0.98 2.36
CA SER A 168 -22.81 -0.27 1.87
C SER A 168 -22.47 0.86 0.90
N VAL A 169 -21.22 1.33 0.89
CA VAL A 169 -20.80 2.46 0.05
C VAL A 169 -20.25 2.00 -1.30
N ASN A 170 -20.29 2.91 -2.27
CA ASN A 170 -19.56 2.73 -3.52
C ASN A 170 -18.06 2.93 -3.27
N CYS A 171 -17.25 1.94 -3.64
CA CYS A 171 -15.81 2.04 -3.52
C CYS A 171 -15.15 3.02 -4.54
N GLY A 172 -15.93 3.59 -5.46
CA GLY A 172 -15.45 4.52 -6.48
C GLY A 172 -14.71 5.72 -5.89
N SER A 173 -15.22 6.31 -4.81
CA SER A 173 -14.55 7.45 -4.15
C SER A 173 -13.18 7.08 -3.59
N ALA A 174 -13.08 5.93 -2.94
CA ALA A 174 -11.81 5.43 -2.40
C ALA A 174 -10.80 5.12 -3.53
N MET A 175 -11.27 4.50 -4.61
CA MET A 175 -10.41 4.20 -5.77
C MET A 175 -10.01 5.47 -6.54
N LEU A 176 -10.91 6.44 -6.66
CA LEU A 176 -10.58 7.74 -7.26
C LEU A 176 -9.49 8.46 -6.46
N ALA A 177 -9.63 8.52 -5.14
CA ALA A 177 -8.64 9.13 -4.26
C ALA A 177 -7.27 8.44 -4.40
N LEU A 178 -7.24 7.10 -4.35
CA LEU A 178 -6.02 6.32 -4.51
C LEU A 178 -5.37 6.54 -5.88
N ASN A 179 -6.13 6.43 -6.97
CA ASN A 179 -5.62 6.61 -8.32
C ASN A 179 -5.05 8.04 -8.51
N SER A 180 -5.75 9.05 -8.04
CA SER A 180 -5.31 10.45 -8.15
C SER A 180 -4.05 10.71 -7.34
N ALA A 181 -3.98 10.19 -6.10
CA ALA A 181 -2.81 10.32 -5.25
C ALA A 181 -1.57 9.67 -5.88
N VAL A 182 -1.72 8.44 -6.39
CA VAL A 182 -0.61 7.72 -7.03
C VAL A 182 -0.20 8.37 -8.35
N ALA A 183 -1.15 8.79 -9.18
CA ALA A 183 -0.85 9.48 -10.43
C ALA A 183 -0.06 10.79 -10.19
N TYR A 184 -0.48 11.58 -9.22
CA TYR A 184 0.24 12.80 -8.85
C TYR A 184 1.62 12.50 -8.28
N GLN A 185 1.75 11.48 -7.43
CA GLN A 185 3.03 11.07 -6.87
C GLN A 185 4.01 10.59 -7.96
N LEU A 186 3.55 9.85 -8.95
CA LEU A 186 4.38 9.44 -10.09
C LEU A 186 4.82 10.63 -10.96
N GLN A 187 3.97 11.65 -11.13
CA GLN A 187 4.37 12.90 -11.78
C GLN A 187 5.46 13.62 -10.98
N GLN A 188 5.34 13.66 -9.66
CA GLN A 188 6.35 14.26 -8.79
C GLN A 188 7.67 13.49 -8.86
N PHE A 189 7.61 12.15 -8.77
CA PHE A 189 8.79 11.30 -8.94
C PHE A 189 9.53 11.58 -10.26
N LYS A 190 8.79 11.68 -11.36
CA LYS A 190 9.37 12.03 -12.66
C LYS A 190 10.12 13.37 -12.61
N LYS A 191 9.50 14.40 -12.03
CA LYS A 191 10.12 15.73 -11.90
C LYS A 191 11.38 15.71 -11.04
N ASP A 192 11.35 14.97 -9.92
CA ASP A 192 12.50 14.88 -9.01
C ASP A 192 13.67 14.16 -9.65
N VAL A 193 13.40 13.10 -10.44
CA VAL A 193 14.43 12.40 -11.23
C VAL A 193 14.99 13.30 -12.32
N GLU A 194 14.13 13.99 -13.09
CA GLU A 194 14.55 14.92 -14.15
C GLU A 194 15.38 16.09 -13.61
N ALA A 195 15.07 16.58 -12.42
CA ALA A 195 15.85 17.64 -11.76
C ALA A 195 17.28 17.17 -11.45
N LEU A 196 17.45 15.96 -10.90
CA LEU A 196 18.79 15.41 -10.64
C LEU A 196 19.57 15.08 -11.94
N GLN A 197 18.87 14.71 -13.00
CA GLN A 197 19.50 14.53 -14.31
C GLN A 197 19.98 15.86 -14.89
N ALA A 198 19.24 16.95 -14.71
CA ALA A 198 19.66 18.30 -15.10
C ALA A 198 20.90 18.76 -14.33
N GLU A 199 21.14 18.25 -13.12
CA GLU A 199 22.38 18.45 -12.34
C GLU A 199 23.56 17.57 -12.83
N GLY A 200 23.39 16.82 -13.91
CA GLY A 200 24.43 15.95 -14.50
C GLY A 200 24.52 14.55 -13.88
N LYS A 201 23.51 14.09 -13.12
CA LYS A 201 23.48 12.72 -12.62
C LYS A 201 22.97 11.77 -13.71
N SER A 202 23.49 10.52 -13.74
CA SER A 202 22.91 9.49 -14.60
C SER A 202 21.48 9.19 -14.16
N LYS A 203 20.68 8.63 -15.06
CA LYS A 203 19.27 8.28 -14.78
C LYS A 203 19.16 7.31 -13.60
N GLU A 204 20.03 6.31 -13.56
CA GLU A 204 20.07 5.28 -12.52
C GLU A 204 20.39 5.89 -11.14
N VAL A 205 21.40 6.75 -11.08
CA VAL A 205 21.78 7.47 -9.85
C VAL A 205 20.66 8.40 -9.40
N ALA A 206 19.99 9.09 -10.31
CA ALA A 206 18.88 9.96 -10.00
C ALA A 206 17.70 9.17 -9.40
N ILE A 207 17.31 8.07 -10.07
CA ILE A 207 16.25 7.16 -9.57
C ILE A 207 16.60 6.65 -8.18
N PHE A 208 17.82 6.15 -7.98
CA PHE A 208 18.27 5.63 -6.69
C PHE A 208 18.14 6.67 -5.57
N LYS A 209 18.64 7.88 -5.81
CA LYS A 209 18.60 8.96 -4.80
C LYS A 209 17.16 9.35 -4.44
N VAL A 210 16.30 9.48 -5.43
CA VAL A 210 14.89 9.85 -5.20
C VAL A 210 14.17 8.73 -4.45
N LEU A 211 14.34 7.47 -4.86
CA LEU A 211 13.73 6.34 -4.17
C LEU A 211 14.21 6.22 -2.72
N LYS A 212 15.50 6.39 -2.47
CA LYS A 212 16.06 6.39 -1.10
C LYS A 212 15.44 7.47 -0.22
N ALA A 213 15.28 8.68 -0.76
CA ALA A 213 14.62 9.77 -0.05
C ALA A 213 13.14 9.43 0.26
N TYR A 214 12.41 8.88 -0.70
CA TYR A 214 11.01 8.51 -0.54
C TYR A 214 10.80 7.35 0.42
N ILE A 215 11.68 6.35 0.42
CA ILE A 215 11.65 5.24 1.38
C ILE A 215 11.79 5.77 2.80
N LYS A 216 12.75 6.69 3.02
CA LYS A 216 12.98 7.31 4.33
C LYS A 216 11.78 8.19 4.75
N GLU A 217 11.27 9.03 3.85
CA GLU A 217 10.15 9.93 4.14
C GLU A 217 8.85 9.18 4.43
N SER A 218 8.56 8.11 3.69
CA SER A 218 7.35 7.31 3.87
C SER A 218 7.45 6.20 4.93
N LYS A 219 8.60 6.06 5.59
CA LYS A 219 8.81 5.05 6.64
C LYS A 219 7.74 5.05 7.74
N PRO A 220 7.24 6.22 8.21
CA PRO A 220 6.23 6.26 9.27
C PRO A 220 4.94 5.51 8.97
N ILE A 221 4.55 5.36 7.69
CA ILE A 221 3.30 4.67 7.33
C ILE A 221 3.42 3.15 7.27
N ARG A 222 4.66 2.61 7.21
CA ARG A 222 4.89 1.16 7.14
C ARG A 222 4.67 0.52 8.50
N PHE A 223 3.82 -0.50 8.56
CA PHE A 223 3.55 -1.24 9.79
C PHE A 223 3.14 -2.67 9.49
N ASP A 224 3.90 -3.62 10.03
CA ASP A 224 3.71 -5.06 9.83
C ASP A 224 3.14 -5.76 11.08
N GLY A 225 2.87 -5.02 12.17
CA GLY A 225 2.38 -5.54 13.43
C GLY A 225 0.86 -5.61 13.56
N ASN A 226 0.38 -5.83 14.79
CA ASN A 226 -1.04 -5.88 15.10
C ASN A 226 -1.65 -4.46 15.14
N GLY A 227 -2.42 -4.10 14.11
CA GLY A 227 -3.08 -2.79 14.00
C GLY A 227 -4.17 -2.51 15.02
N TYR A 228 -4.62 -3.51 15.80
CA TYR A 228 -5.62 -3.32 16.86
C TYR A 228 -5.02 -2.98 18.22
N SER A 229 -3.70 -3.13 18.38
CA SER A 229 -3.05 -2.91 19.67
C SER A 229 -3.07 -1.43 20.08
N ASP A 230 -3.12 -1.18 21.38
CA ASP A 230 -3.03 0.18 21.88
C ASP A 230 -1.63 0.77 21.71
N GLU A 231 -0.61 -0.07 21.78
CA GLU A 231 0.79 0.31 21.46
C GLU A 231 0.92 0.86 20.05
N TRP A 232 0.19 0.26 19.09
CA TRP A 232 0.18 0.79 17.72
C TRP A 232 -0.47 2.18 17.64
N LYS A 233 -1.56 2.42 18.35
CA LYS A 233 -2.21 3.74 18.37
C LYS A 233 -1.27 4.82 18.90
N GLU A 234 -0.56 4.51 20.00
CA GLU A 234 0.46 5.42 20.55
C GLU A 234 1.61 5.66 19.60
N GLU A 235 2.12 4.60 18.98
CA GLU A 235 3.21 4.68 18.02
C GLU A 235 2.80 5.44 16.75
N ALA A 236 1.62 5.20 16.22
CA ALA A 236 1.08 5.90 15.07
C ALA A 236 0.94 7.42 15.33
N ALA A 237 0.49 7.80 16.53
CA ALA A 237 0.42 9.20 16.95
C ALA A 237 1.83 9.83 17.01
N LYS A 238 2.83 9.13 17.56
CA LYS A 238 4.24 9.58 17.58
C LYS A 238 4.80 9.74 16.16
N ARG A 239 4.39 8.89 15.22
CA ARG A 239 4.76 8.98 13.81
C ARG A 239 4.02 10.07 13.04
N GLY A 240 3.08 10.78 13.67
CA GLY A 240 2.28 11.83 13.05
C GLY A 240 1.16 11.33 12.13
N LEU A 241 0.75 10.06 12.27
CA LEU A 241 -0.38 9.51 11.52
C LEU A 241 -1.71 9.96 12.15
N ASP A 242 -2.75 10.10 11.32
CA ASP A 242 -4.08 10.46 11.81
C ASP A 242 -4.73 9.29 12.54
N CYS A 243 -4.82 9.42 13.87
CA CYS A 243 -5.38 8.41 14.77
C CYS A 243 -6.84 8.69 15.18
N GLN A 244 -7.49 9.73 14.64
CA GLN A 244 -8.88 10.03 14.95
C GLN A 244 -9.82 9.00 14.30
N ASN A 245 -10.86 8.61 15.03
CA ASN A 245 -11.90 7.69 14.52
C ASN A 245 -12.93 8.43 13.67
#